data_8fb4c2f7c5b450511a82da61db6e87f6
#
_entry.id   8fb4c2f7c5b450511a82da61db6e87f6
#
_cell.length_a   1.000
_cell.length_b   1.000
_cell.length_c   1.000
_cell.angle_alpha   90.00
_cell.angle_beta   90.00
_cell.angle_gamma   90.00
#
_symmetry.space_group_name_H-M   'P 1'
#
loop_
_entity.id
_entity.type
_entity.pdbx_description
1 polymer ?
#
loop_
_entity_poly.entity_id
_entity_poly.type
_entity_poly.pdbx_seq_one_letter_code
_entity_poly.pdbx_strand_id
1 'polypeptide(L)'
;MGNHSAIEWTESTWNPITGCTKISPGCKHCYAERLALRLQAMGQRNYVNGFKLTLHERMLELPLTWKTPQMIFVNSMSDLFHDDVPLEFVQRIFDVMRRADWHTFQVLTKRSERLLELNGAIIWPPNVWMGVSVESCKYTFRIEDLRRTSAAVKFLSLEPLLGPLHDLNLEGIDWVIVGGESGPGARPVTEKWITDIRDQCLDARVPFFFKQWGGVRKKHTGRLLQGRTWDELPSNYVPLKAKTGS
;
A
#
# COMPACT_ATOMS: atom_id res chain seq x y z
N MET A 1 -7.75 0.09 -18.04
CA MET A 1 -6.64 -0.21 -17.13
C MET A 1 -7.15 -1.20 -16.11
N GLY A 2 -6.34 -2.16 -15.73
CA GLY A 2 -6.77 -3.48 -15.35
C GLY A 2 -7.69 -3.60 -14.14
N ASN A 3 -8.83 -4.20 -14.36
CA ASN A 3 -9.71 -4.73 -13.32
C ASN A 3 -9.11 -5.97 -12.59
N HIS A 4 -7.81 -6.24 -12.75
CA HIS A 4 -7.11 -7.30 -12.03
C HIS A 4 -5.68 -6.84 -11.73
N SER A 5 -5.39 -6.69 -10.44
CA SER A 5 -4.05 -6.40 -9.95
C SER A 5 -3.21 -7.68 -9.89
N ALA A 6 -1.90 -7.55 -10.18
CA ALA A 6 -0.94 -8.62 -9.88
C ALA A 6 -0.33 -8.50 -8.47
N ILE A 7 -0.87 -7.62 -7.65
CA ILE A 7 -0.49 -7.43 -6.26
C ILE A 7 -1.33 -8.39 -5.41
N GLU A 8 -0.69 -9.20 -4.62
CA GLU A 8 -1.26 -10.37 -3.96
C GLU A 8 -2.35 -10.06 -2.92
N TRP A 9 -2.37 -8.81 -2.40
CA TRP A 9 -3.28 -8.38 -1.33
C TRP A 9 -4.33 -7.35 -1.77
N THR A 10 -4.52 -7.16 -3.09
CA THR A 10 -5.53 -6.25 -3.64
C THR A 10 -6.06 -6.76 -4.98
N GLU A 11 -7.28 -6.39 -5.34
CA GLU A 11 -7.92 -6.83 -6.58
C GLU A 11 -7.67 -5.86 -7.73
N SER A 12 -7.65 -4.57 -7.46
CA SER A 12 -7.50 -3.51 -8.45
C SER A 12 -6.56 -2.40 -8.00
N THR A 13 -6.15 -1.54 -8.93
CA THR A 13 -5.37 -0.34 -8.62
C THR A 13 -6.02 0.90 -9.20
N TRP A 14 -5.98 1.99 -8.44
CA TRP A 14 -6.44 3.31 -8.87
C TRP A 14 -5.31 4.32 -8.68
N ASN A 15 -4.91 4.98 -9.77
CA ASN A 15 -3.77 5.89 -9.80
C ASN A 15 -4.19 7.28 -10.28
N PRO A 16 -4.84 8.11 -9.45
CA PRO A 16 -5.10 9.52 -9.75
C PRO A 16 -3.82 10.37 -9.74
N ILE A 17 -2.74 9.83 -9.20
CA ILE A 17 -1.41 10.42 -9.23
C ILE A 17 -0.42 9.39 -9.77
N THR A 18 0.58 9.81 -10.54
CA THR A 18 1.73 9.01 -10.93
C THR A 18 3.03 9.75 -10.65
N GLY A 19 4.12 9.00 -10.49
CA GLY A 19 5.43 9.58 -10.18
C GLY A 19 5.62 9.87 -8.69
N CYS A 20 6.87 9.89 -8.27
CA CYS A 20 7.27 10.05 -6.87
C CYS A 20 8.74 10.43 -6.76
N THR A 21 9.19 10.85 -5.58
CA THR A 21 10.59 11.04 -5.21
C THR A 21 11.02 10.03 -4.14
N LYS A 22 12.29 9.61 -4.19
CA LYS A 22 12.84 8.62 -3.25
C LYS A 22 13.16 9.29 -1.91
N ILE A 23 12.69 8.69 -0.80
CA ILE A 23 12.91 9.23 0.56
C ILE A 23 13.54 8.23 1.52
N SER A 24 13.68 6.97 1.11
CA SER A 24 14.25 5.94 2.00
C SER A 24 14.97 4.85 1.18
N PRO A 25 15.77 4.00 1.83
CA PRO A 25 16.41 2.85 1.17
C PRO A 25 15.42 1.90 0.50
N GLY A 26 14.17 1.81 0.98
CA GLY A 26 13.10 1.03 0.35
C GLY A 26 12.69 1.54 -1.03
N CYS A 27 13.04 2.79 -1.38
CA CYS A 27 12.79 3.36 -2.70
C CYS A 27 13.91 3.10 -3.71
N LYS A 28 15.05 2.46 -3.32
CA LYS A 28 16.23 2.30 -4.19
C LYS A 28 15.92 1.59 -5.49
N HIS A 29 15.20 0.47 -5.43
CA HIS A 29 14.84 -0.37 -6.58
C HIS A 29 13.31 -0.32 -6.86
N CYS A 30 12.75 0.90 -6.90
CA CYS A 30 11.33 1.13 -7.03
C CYS A 30 10.77 0.50 -8.31
N TYR A 31 9.78 -0.39 -8.16
CA TYR A 31 9.10 -1.01 -9.30
C TYR A 31 8.29 0.00 -10.10
N ALA A 32 7.69 0.98 -9.40
CA ALA A 32 6.84 1.99 -10.04
C ALA A 32 7.66 2.91 -10.97
N GLU A 33 8.88 3.29 -10.57
CA GLU A 33 9.79 4.07 -11.43
C GLU A 33 10.13 3.31 -12.72
N ARG A 34 10.54 2.04 -12.59
CA ARG A 34 10.87 1.20 -13.76
C ARG A 34 9.67 0.99 -14.68
N LEU A 35 8.50 0.74 -14.08
CA LEU A 35 7.27 0.56 -14.85
C LEU A 35 6.83 1.85 -15.52
N ALA A 36 6.93 3.00 -14.84
CA ALA A 36 6.59 4.30 -15.40
C ALA A 36 7.43 4.65 -16.63
N LEU A 37 8.76 4.44 -16.56
CA LEU A 37 9.66 4.65 -17.69
C LEU A 37 9.34 3.73 -18.88
N ARG A 38 9.01 2.46 -18.60
CA ARG A 38 8.55 1.53 -19.65
C ARG A 38 7.25 1.99 -20.29
N LEU A 39 6.27 2.41 -19.48
CA LEU A 39 4.97 2.91 -19.97
C LEU A 39 5.13 4.22 -20.74
N GLN A 40 6.07 5.07 -20.35
CA GLN A 40 6.46 6.25 -21.12
C GLN A 40 6.98 5.88 -22.52
N ALA A 41 7.93 4.93 -22.58
CA ALA A 41 8.47 4.44 -23.85
C ALA A 41 7.39 3.79 -24.75
N MET A 42 6.32 3.25 -24.15
CA MET A 42 5.16 2.72 -24.87
C MET A 42 4.12 3.79 -25.25
N GLY A 43 4.38 5.07 -25.04
CA GLY A 43 3.47 6.16 -25.34
C GLY A 43 2.21 6.23 -24.48
N GLN A 44 2.22 5.61 -23.28
CA GLN A 44 1.04 5.61 -22.41
C GLN A 44 0.75 7.02 -21.87
N ARG A 45 -0.47 7.50 -22.10
CA ARG A 45 -0.90 8.89 -21.82
C ARG A 45 -0.63 9.38 -20.39
N ASN A 46 -0.79 8.49 -19.38
CA ASN A 46 -0.58 8.88 -17.98
C ASN A 46 0.90 8.96 -17.60
N TYR A 47 1.81 8.57 -18.48
CA TYR A 47 3.24 8.46 -18.20
C TYR A 47 4.10 9.28 -19.16
N VAL A 48 3.53 10.29 -19.83
CA VAL A 48 4.26 11.18 -20.75
C VAL A 48 5.41 11.90 -20.04
N ASN A 49 5.27 12.16 -18.73
CA ASN A 49 6.28 12.77 -17.87
C ASN A 49 7.20 11.75 -17.19
N GLY A 50 7.16 10.46 -17.58
CA GLY A 50 7.92 9.37 -16.96
C GLY A 50 7.52 9.16 -15.50
N PHE A 51 8.48 9.31 -14.59
CA PHE A 51 8.25 9.15 -13.14
C PHE A 51 8.20 10.50 -12.38
N LYS A 52 8.06 11.62 -13.09
CA LYS A 52 7.78 12.92 -12.46
C LYS A 52 6.36 12.92 -11.90
N LEU A 53 6.20 13.53 -10.71
CA LEU A 53 4.89 13.67 -10.09
C LEU A 53 3.90 14.33 -11.07
N THR A 54 2.79 13.68 -11.30
CA THR A 54 1.74 14.13 -12.21
C THR A 54 0.36 13.81 -11.66
N LEU A 55 -0.49 14.82 -11.54
CA LEU A 55 -1.88 14.70 -11.10
C LEU A 55 -2.77 14.44 -12.32
N HIS A 56 -3.74 13.53 -12.20
CA HIS A 56 -4.62 13.11 -13.30
C HIS A 56 -6.08 13.37 -12.96
N GLU A 57 -6.56 14.58 -13.17
CA GLU A 57 -7.95 14.99 -12.91
C GLU A 57 -8.99 14.01 -13.48
N ARG A 58 -8.79 13.57 -14.72
CA ARG A 58 -9.68 12.61 -15.40
C ARG A 58 -9.74 11.22 -14.76
N MET A 59 -8.82 10.91 -13.85
CA MET A 59 -8.78 9.61 -13.14
C MET A 59 -9.47 9.67 -11.78
N LEU A 60 -9.81 10.86 -11.28
CA LEU A 60 -10.34 11.03 -9.93
C LEU A 60 -11.62 10.21 -9.73
N GLU A 61 -12.60 10.37 -10.59
CA GLU A 61 -13.92 9.74 -10.39
C GLU A 61 -14.03 8.32 -10.95
N LEU A 62 -12.92 7.74 -11.40
CA LEU A 62 -12.91 6.40 -11.99
C LEU A 62 -13.53 5.32 -11.08
N PRO A 63 -13.25 5.26 -9.75
CA PRO A 63 -13.84 4.25 -8.88
C PRO A 63 -15.37 4.31 -8.82
N LEU A 64 -15.98 5.48 -9.00
CA LEU A 64 -17.43 5.65 -9.00
C LEU A 64 -18.11 4.94 -10.19
N THR A 65 -17.35 4.64 -11.24
CA THR A 65 -17.84 3.92 -12.42
C THR A 65 -17.83 2.40 -12.25
N TRP A 66 -17.10 1.87 -11.27
CA TRP A 66 -17.00 0.44 -11.00
C TRP A 66 -18.16 -0.01 -10.11
N LYS A 67 -19.03 -0.84 -10.65
CA LYS A 67 -20.28 -1.25 -9.98
C LYS A 67 -20.08 -2.40 -8.98
N THR A 68 -19.14 -3.28 -9.25
CA THR A 68 -18.83 -4.42 -8.38
C THR A 68 -17.92 -3.96 -7.25
N PRO A 69 -18.23 -4.27 -5.98
CA PRO A 69 -17.33 -4.04 -4.85
C PRO A 69 -15.96 -4.65 -5.10
N GLN A 70 -14.92 -3.92 -4.78
CA GLN A 70 -13.52 -4.32 -4.97
C GLN A 70 -12.64 -3.78 -3.85
N MET A 71 -11.56 -4.48 -3.60
CA MET A 71 -10.43 -4.00 -2.81
C MET A 71 -9.45 -3.28 -3.75
N ILE A 72 -9.24 -2.00 -3.53
CA ILE A 72 -8.53 -1.10 -4.46
C ILE A 72 -7.30 -0.52 -3.79
N PHE A 73 -6.12 -0.80 -4.35
CA PHE A 73 -4.89 -0.13 -3.94
C PHE A 73 -4.76 1.22 -4.61
N VAL A 74 -4.73 2.27 -3.81
CA VAL A 74 -4.65 3.66 -4.26
C VAL A 74 -3.19 4.06 -4.44
N ASN A 75 -2.87 4.65 -5.59
CA ASN A 75 -1.55 5.16 -5.92
C ASN A 75 -0.41 4.11 -5.87
N SER A 76 -0.64 2.95 -6.51
CA SER A 76 0.42 1.95 -6.69
C SER A 76 1.63 2.47 -7.49
N MET A 77 1.50 3.60 -8.18
CA MET A 77 2.51 4.23 -9.04
C MET A 77 3.01 5.59 -8.51
N SER A 78 2.69 5.92 -7.26
CA SER A 78 3.07 7.18 -6.60
C SER A 78 2.94 7.04 -5.08
N ASP A 79 3.04 8.17 -4.38
CA ASP A 79 2.70 8.30 -2.96
C ASP A 79 1.68 9.44 -2.80
N LEU A 80 0.50 9.14 -2.23
CA LEU A 80 -0.59 10.12 -2.07
C LEU A 80 -0.18 11.31 -1.20
N PHE A 81 0.71 11.07 -0.25
CA PHE A 81 1.21 12.09 0.69
C PHE A 81 2.55 12.70 0.23
N HIS A 82 2.86 12.67 -1.09
CA HIS A 82 4.01 13.36 -1.63
C HIS A 82 3.91 14.86 -1.34
N ASP A 83 5.03 15.52 -0.98
CA ASP A 83 5.06 16.92 -0.52
C ASP A 83 4.47 17.90 -1.54
N ASP A 84 4.66 17.62 -2.84
CA ASP A 84 4.13 18.44 -3.93
C ASP A 84 2.68 18.11 -4.32
N VAL A 85 2.00 17.20 -3.63
CA VAL A 85 0.56 16.97 -3.83
C VAL A 85 -0.22 17.99 -3.02
N PRO A 86 -1.03 18.88 -3.64
CA PRO A 86 -1.83 19.85 -2.92
C PRO A 86 -2.84 19.17 -1.97
N LEU A 87 -3.04 19.74 -0.79
CA LEU A 87 -4.02 19.25 0.19
C LEU A 87 -5.41 19.08 -0.45
N GLU A 88 -5.84 20.05 -1.23
CA GLU A 88 -7.13 20.01 -1.93
C GLU A 88 -7.26 18.76 -2.81
N PHE A 89 -6.20 18.35 -3.50
CA PHE A 89 -6.22 17.16 -4.34
C PHE A 89 -6.31 15.88 -3.49
N VAL A 90 -5.62 15.83 -2.35
CA VAL A 90 -5.76 14.74 -1.36
C VAL A 90 -7.21 14.66 -0.87
N GLN A 91 -7.79 15.79 -0.46
CA GLN A 91 -9.19 15.85 0.01
C GLN A 91 -10.18 15.36 -1.04
N ARG A 92 -9.99 15.72 -2.31
CA ARG A 92 -10.83 15.23 -3.43
C ARG A 92 -10.71 13.72 -3.63
N ILE A 93 -9.52 13.14 -3.46
CA ILE A 93 -9.33 11.69 -3.50
C ILE A 93 -10.09 11.02 -2.36
N PHE A 94 -10.01 11.56 -1.14
CA PHE A 94 -10.75 11.04 0.01
C PHE A 94 -12.27 11.20 -0.16
N ASP A 95 -12.75 12.29 -0.76
CA ASP A 95 -14.16 12.46 -1.09
C ASP A 95 -14.66 11.42 -2.08
N VAL A 96 -13.90 11.11 -3.11
CA VAL A 96 -14.23 10.02 -4.06
C VAL A 96 -14.30 8.68 -3.34
N MET A 97 -13.32 8.37 -2.46
CA MET A 97 -13.34 7.13 -1.68
C MET A 97 -14.57 7.06 -0.75
N ARG A 98 -14.95 8.17 -0.13
CA ARG A 98 -16.16 8.29 0.69
C ARG A 98 -17.45 8.06 -0.10
N ARG A 99 -17.53 8.61 -1.32
CA ARG A 99 -18.70 8.46 -2.23
C ARG A 99 -18.79 7.06 -2.82
N ALA A 100 -17.64 6.40 -3.03
CA ALA A 100 -17.55 5.01 -3.52
C ALA A 100 -17.53 4.01 -2.35
N ASP A 101 -18.46 4.12 -1.42
CA ASP A 101 -18.52 3.41 -0.14
C ASP A 101 -18.67 1.88 -0.26
N TRP A 102 -18.99 1.38 -1.45
CA TRP A 102 -19.05 -0.04 -1.76
C TRP A 102 -17.70 -0.68 -2.09
N HIS A 103 -16.63 0.12 -2.19
CA HIS A 103 -15.27 -0.36 -2.33
C HIS A 103 -14.51 -0.26 -1.01
N THR A 104 -13.50 -1.10 -0.83
CA THR A 104 -12.45 -0.93 0.18
C THR A 104 -11.24 -0.33 -0.47
N PHE A 105 -10.73 0.78 0.07
CA PHE A 105 -9.54 1.46 -0.45
C PHE A 105 -8.36 1.25 0.48
N GLN A 106 -7.24 0.80 -0.08
CA GLN A 106 -5.98 0.61 0.62
C GLN A 106 -5.02 1.72 0.20
N VAL A 107 -4.66 2.60 1.11
CA VAL A 107 -3.71 3.70 0.90
C VAL A 107 -2.42 3.36 1.64
N LEU A 108 -1.28 3.49 0.98
CA LEU A 108 0.03 3.19 1.55
C LEU A 108 0.99 4.34 1.32
N THR A 109 1.70 4.76 2.36
CA THR A 109 2.69 5.82 2.27
C THR A 109 4.00 5.50 3.00
N LYS A 110 5.08 6.15 2.58
CA LYS A 110 6.34 6.25 3.33
C LYS A 110 6.51 7.63 3.98
N ARG A 111 5.57 8.56 3.74
CA ARG A 111 5.57 9.94 4.22
C ARG A 111 4.62 10.09 5.40
N SER A 112 4.92 9.38 6.49
CA SER A 112 4.04 9.32 7.67
C SER A 112 3.91 10.66 8.38
N GLU A 113 4.96 11.47 8.38
CA GLU A 113 4.94 12.83 8.94
C GLU A 113 3.92 13.70 8.20
N ARG A 114 3.97 13.69 6.86
CA ARG A 114 2.99 14.41 6.02
C ARG A 114 1.57 13.89 6.20
N LEU A 115 1.40 12.55 6.29
CA LEU A 115 0.11 11.93 6.62
C LEU A 115 -0.44 12.50 7.94
N LEU A 116 0.39 12.58 8.98
CA LEU A 116 -0.01 13.06 10.29
C LEU A 116 -0.35 14.56 10.27
N GLU A 117 0.44 15.37 9.55
CA GLU A 117 0.15 16.81 9.35
C GLU A 117 -1.24 17.03 8.74
N LEU A 118 -1.59 16.22 7.74
CA LEU A 118 -2.86 16.34 7.01
C LEU A 118 -4.03 15.67 7.72
N ASN A 119 -3.81 14.88 8.77
CA ASN A 119 -4.83 14.06 9.41
C ASN A 119 -6.09 14.83 9.82
N GLY A 120 -5.92 16.03 10.41
CA GLY A 120 -7.04 16.87 10.83
C GLY A 120 -7.80 17.56 9.69
N ALA A 121 -7.21 17.62 8.49
CA ALA A 121 -7.80 18.21 7.29
C ALA A 121 -8.49 17.18 6.37
N ILE A 122 -8.39 15.91 6.70
CA ILE A 122 -8.95 14.78 5.93
C ILE A 122 -10.19 14.25 6.64
N ILE A 123 -11.28 14.06 5.90
CA ILE A 123 -12.42 13.29 6.36
C ILE A 123 -12.12 11.81 6.14
N TRP A 124 -12.04 11.02 7.20
CA TRP A 124 -11.70 9.60 7.15
C TRP A 124 -12.94 8.73 6.97
N PRO A 125 -13.17 8.17 5.77
CA PRO A 125 -14.28 7.24 5.58
C PRO A 125 -13.90 5.85 6.08
N PRO A 126 -14.88 5.06 6.61
CA PRO A 126 -14.60 3.76 7.23
C PRO A 126 -14.12 2.69 6.23
N ASN A 127 -14.34 2.88 4.94
CA ASN A 127 -13.90 2.00 3.87
C ASN A 127 -12.46 2.29 3.39
N VAL A 128 -11.75 3.20 4.05
CA VAL A 128 -10.33 3.50 3.76
C VAL A 128 -9.44 2.86 4.81
N TRP A 129 -8.56 1.98 4.35
CA TRP A 129 -7.49 1.39 5.14
C TRP A 129 -6.21 2.17 4.89
N MET A 130 -5.62 2.68 5.96
CA MET A 130 -4.39 3.46 5.87
C MET A 130 -3.20 2.64 6.34
N GLY A 131 -2.13 2.61 5.54
CA GLY A 131 -0.91 1.91 5.88
C GLY A 131 0.34 2.75 5.73
N VAL A 132 1.39 2.35 6.45
CA VAL A 132 2.73 2.88 6.27
C VAL A 132 3.72 1.77 5.92
N SER A 133 4.71 2.10 5.08
CA SER A 133 5.80 1.17 4.80
C SER A 133 6.92 1.34 5.82
N VAL A 134 7.40 0.21 6.37
CA VAL A 134 8.53 0.17 7.31
C VAL A 134 9.53 -0.89 6.83
N GLU A 135 10.63 -0.45 6.26
CA GLU A 135 11.62 -1.34 5.66
C GLU A 135 12.76 -1.76 6.60
N SER A 136 12.95 -1.06 7.70
CA SER A 136 13.96 -1.36 8.73
C SER A 136 13.66 -0.62 10.04
N CYS A 137 14.37 -0.94 11.11
CA CYS A 137 14.20 -0.35 12.44
C CYS A 137 14.29 1.20 12.44
N LYS A 138 15.09 1.79 11.52
CA LYS A 138 15.19 3.25 11.37
C LYS A 138 13.86 3.93 11.05
N TYR A 139 12.90 3.20 10.49
CA TYR A 139 11.62 3.74 10.02
C TYR A 139 10.42 3.28 10.84
N THR A 140 10.64 2.70 12.01
CA THR A 140 9.55 2.27 12.92
C THR A 140 8.75 3.43 13.49
N PHE A 141 9.32 4.65 13.52
CA PHE A 141 8.60 5.88 13.91
C PHE A 141 7.32 6.09 13.08
N ARG A 142 7.28 5.59 11.84
CA ARG A 142 6.09 5.68 10.97
C ARG A 142 4.88 4.95 11.55
N ILE A 143 5.11 3.92 12.37
CA ILE A 143 4.04 3.18 13.06
C ILE A 143 3.34 4.11 14.05
N GLU A 144 4.12 4.90 14.80
CA GLU A 144 3.57 5.85 15.76
C GLU A 144 2.79 6.98 15.08
N ASP A 145 3.31 7.52 13.97
CA ASP A 145 2.59 8.50 13.16
C ASP A 145 1.25 7.94 12.66
N LEU A 146 1.25 6.70 12.13
CA LEU A 146 0.03 6.02 11.67
C LEU A 146 -0.97 5.84 12.80
N ARG A 147 -0.52 5.40 13.98
CA ARG A 147 -1.37 5.16 15.16
C ARG A 147 -2.14 6.42 15.55
N ARG A 148 -1.53 7.59 15.41
CA ARG A 148 -2.11 8.90 15.73
C ARG A 148 -3.11 9.41 14.69
N THR A 149 -3.26 8.71 13.55
CA THR A 149 -4.27 9.09 12.54
C THR A 149 -5.67 8.64 12.94
N SER A 150 -6.68 9.26 12.32
CA SER A 150 -8.10 8.91 12.52
C SER A 150 -8.58 7.79 11.61
N ALA A 151 -7.70 7.09 10.90
CA ALA A 151 -8.06 5.97 10.05
C ALA A 151 -8.70 4.83 10.87
N ALA A 152 -9.80 4.26 10.36
CA ALA A 152 -10.53 3.18 11.05
C ALA A 152 -9.79 1.84 11.00
N VAL A 153 -9.05 1.57 9.91
CA VAL A 153 -8.20 0.40 9.73
C VAL A 153 -6.78 0.85 9.43
N LYS A 154 -5.82 0.36 10.21
CA LYS A 154 -4.41 0.70 10.13
C LYS A 154 -3.57 -0.53 9.82
N PHE A 155 -2.70 -0.44 8.80
CA PHE A 155 -1.86 -1.58 8.44
C PHE A 155 -0.39 -1.22 8.22
N LEU A 156 0.47 -2.20 8.41
CA LEU A 156 1.89 -2.07 8.12
C LEU A 156 2.25 -2.84 6.84
N SER A 157 3.05 -2.23 5.99
CA SER A 157 3.70 -2.91 4.87
C SER A 157 5.21 -2.94 5.13
N LEU A 158 5.69 -4.05 5.67
CA LEU A 158 7.11 -4.29 5.92
C LEU A 158 7.75 -4.79 4.62
N GLU A 159 7.66 -3.95 3.59
CA GLU A 159 8.12 -4.26 2.23
C GLU A 159 8.74 -3.02 1.55
N PRO A 160 9.96 -3.18 0.98
CA PRO A 160 10.84 -4.34 1.12
C PRO A 160 11.39 -4.45 2.54
N LEU A 161 11.38 -5.65 3.11
CA LEU A 161 12.03 -5.88 4.40
C LEU A 161 13.54 -5.94 4.21
N LEU A 162 14.27 -5.01 4.82
CA LEU A 162 15.70 -4.79 4.61
C LEU A 162 16.57 -5.09 5.83
N GLY A 163 15.98 -5.54 6.90
CA GLY A 163 16.64 -5.89 8.15
C GLY A 163 15.65 -6.45 9.17
N PRO A 164 16.14 -6.94 10.31
CA PRO A 164 15.28 -7.41 11.38
C PRO A 164 14.47 -6.27 11.97
N LEU A 165 13.25 -6.58 12.41
CA LEU A 165 12.37 -5.68 13.14
C LEU A 165 11.97 -6.39 14.43
N HIS A 166 12.66 -6.04 15.51
CA HIS A 166 12.38 -6.56 16.85
C HIS A 166 11.43 -5.59 17.57
N ASP A 167 10.68 -6.12 18.52
CA ASP A 167 9.87 -5.37 19.47
C ASP A 167 8.91 -4.35 18.79
N LEU A 168 8.23 -4.81 17.72
CA LEU A 168 7.21 -3.99 17.05
C LEU A 168 6.05 -3.73 18.00
N ASN A 169 5.78 -2.47 18.30
CA ASN A 169 4.54 -2.12 18.97
C ASN A 169 3.37 -2.20 17.97
N LEU A 170 2.59 -3.29 18.06
CA LEU A 170 1.45 -3.55 17.18
C LEU A 170 0.10 -3.12 17.79
N GLU A 171 0.10 -2.41 18.91
CA GLU A 171 -1.12 -1.85 19.49
C GLU A 171 -1.79 -0.89 18.50
N GLY A 172 -3.10 -1.07 18.25
CA GLY A 172 -3.87 -0.27 17.30
C GLY A 172 -3.50 -0.49 15.82
N ILE A 173 -2.81 -1.60 15.51
CA ILE A 173 -2.55 -2.06 14.14
C ILE A 173 -3.46 -3.25 13.84
N ASP A 174 -4.16 -3.19 12.71
CA ASP A 174 -5.16 -4.18 12.31
C ASP A 174 -4.61 -5.23 11.33
N TRP A 175 -3.45 -5.00 10.73
CA TRP A 175 -2.88 -5.90 9.72
C TRP A 175 -1.39 -5.64 9.46
N VAL A 176 -0.64 -6.72 9.21
CA VAL A 176 0.78 -6.64 8.86
C VAL A 176 1.06 -7.45 7.59
N ILE A 177 1.58 -6.77 6.57
CA ILE A 177 2.03 -7.36 5.31
C ILE A 177 3.56 -7.40 5.31
N VAL A 178 4.15 -8.56 5.01
CA VAL A 178 5.61 -8.71 4.95
C VAL A 178 6.04 -9.23 3.58
N GLY A 179 7.12 -8.67 3.04
CA GLY A 179 7.68 -9.15 1.78
C GLY A 179 9.09 -8.71 1.49
N GLY A 180 9.81 -9.54 0.75
CA GLY A 180 11.13 -9.22 0.23
C GLY A 180 11.08 -8.29 -0.99
N GLU A 181 12.19 -7.64 -1.29
CA GLU A 181 12.35 -6.78 -2.46
C GLU A 181 12.26 -7.58 -3.76
N SER A 182 11.58 -7.04 -4.76
CA SER A 182 11.36 -7.72 -6.04
C SER A 182 11.99 -7.00 -7.22
N GLY A 183 12.50 -7.80 -8.18
CA GLY A 183 13.04 -7.34 -9.45
C GLY A 183 14.55 -7.21 -9.49
N PRO A 184 15.14 -6.68 -10.57
CA PRO A 184 16.57 -6.54 -10.74
C PRO A 184 17.23 -5.76 -9.60
N GLY A 185 18.28 -6.31 -9.02
CA GLY A 185 19.00 -5.73 -7.88
C GLY A 185 18.33 -5.95 -6.53
N ALA A 186 17.31 -6.82 -6.45
CA ALA A 186 16.61 -7.13 -5.20
C ALA A 186 17.58 -7.58 -4.10
N ARG A 187 17.50 -6.94 -2.95
CA ARG A 187 18.26 -7.27 -1.76
C ARG A 187 17.64 -8.50 -1.08
N PRO A 188 18.44 -9.40 -0.53
CA PRO A 188 17.94 -10.60 0.11
C PRO A 188 17.17 -10.28 1.39
N VAL A 189 16.18 -11.10 1.69
CA VAL A 189 15.48 -11.18 2.98
C VAL A 189 15.78 -12.54 3.60
N THR A 190 15.86 -12.64 4.92
CA THR A 190 16.07 -13.90 5.62
C THR A 190 14.77 -14.43 6.20
N GLU A 191 14.63 -15.76 6.26
CA GLU A 191 13.47 -16.40 6.86
C GLU A 191 13.29 -15.99 8.31
N LYS A 192 14.40 -15.90 9.06
CA LYS A 192 14.36 -15.49 10.46
C LYS A 192 13.69 -14.13 10.67
N TRP A 193 13.97 -13.13 9.84
CA TRP A 193 13.32 -11.82 9.98
C TRP A 193 11.82 -11.89 9.79
N ILE A 194 11.37 -12.72 8.83
CA ILE A 194 9.94 -12.89 8.51
C ILE A 194 9.23 -13.65 9.62
N THR A 195 9.83 -14.75 10.12
CA THR A 195 9.26 -15.55 11.18
C THR A 195 9.20 -14.80 12.52
N ASP A 196 10.23 -13.99 12.83
CA ASP A 196 10.24 -13.15 14.03
C ASP A 196 9.08 -12.14 14.00
N ILE A 197 8.79 -11.54 12.83
CA ILE A 197 7.64 -10.62 12.67
C ILE A 197 6.32 -11.38 12.77
N ARG A 198 6.21 -12.55 12.12
CA ARG A 198 5.01 -13.40 12.23
C ARG A 198 4.71 -13.74 13.68
N ASP A 199 5.71 -14.15 14.45
CA ASP A 199 5.53 -14.55 15.84
C ASP A 199 5.07 -13.35 16.69
N GLN A 200 5.63 -12.16 16.49
CA GLN A 200 5.13 -10.92 17.10
C GLN A 200 3.67 -10.63 16.72
N CYS A 201 3.26 -10.87 15.47
CA CYS A 201 1.87 -10.70 15.04
C CYS A 201 0.94 -11.72 15.72
N LEU A 202 1.36 -12.98 15.84
CA LEU A 202 0.60 -14.03 16.53
C LEU A 202 0.41 -13.70 18.00
N ASP A 203 1.46 -13.27 18.70
CA ASP A 203 1.42 -12.88 20.12
C ASP A 203 0.49 -11.67 20.33
N ALA A 204 0.52 -10.69 19.41
CA ALA A 204 -0.33 -9.51 19.44
C ALA A 204 -1.76 -9.77 18.89
N ARG A 205 -2.04 -10.95 18.33
CA ARG A 205 -3.29 -11.31 17.64
C ARG A 205 -3.61 -10.36 16.47
N VAL A 206 -2.59 -9.91 15.76
CA VAL A 206 -2.72 -9.09 14.57
C VAL A 206 -2.60 -9.97 13.32
N PRO A 207 -3.55 -9.95 12.39
CA PRO A 207 -3.49 -10.69 11.14
C PRO A 207 -2.19 -10.47 10.37
N PHE A 208 -1.59 -11.60 9.93
CA PHE A 208 -0.30 -11.62 9.26
C PHE A 208 -0.45 -12.09 7.81
N PHE A 209 0.12 -11.33 6.88
CA PHE A 209 0.14 -11.64 5.45
C PHE A 209 1.58 -11.74 4.94
N PHE A 210 1.98 -12.91 4.45
CA PHE A 210 3.26 -13.06 3.79
C PHE A 210 3.10 -12.95 2.29
N LYS A 211 3.52 -11.83 1.73
CA LYS A 211 3.34 -11.52 0.31
C LYS A 211 4.25 -12.37 -0.57
N GLN A 212 5.54 -12.40 -0.29
CA GLN A 212 6.55 -13.07 -1.13
C GLN A 212 7.95 -12.99 -0.56
N TRP A 213 8.80 -13.92 -0.99
CA TRP A 213 10.25 -13.85 -0.74
C TRP A 213 10.95 -12.75 -1.53
N GLY A 214 10.39 -12.35 -2.67
CA GLY A 214 11.01 -11.37 -3.57
C GLY A 214 12.07 -11.98 -4.49
N GLY A 215 13.17 -11.23 -4.71
CA GLY A 215 14.25 -11.63 -5.63
C GLY A 215 13.98 -11.22 -7.08
N VAL A 216 14.95 -11.53 -7.96
CA VAL A 216 14.90 -11.12 -9.38
C VAL A 216 13.70 -11.75 -10.11
N ARG A 217 13.35 -12.98 -9.76
CA ARG A 217 12.22 -13.73 -10.31
C ARG A 217 11.24 -14.13 -9.20
N LYS A 218 10.48 -13.17 -8.68
CA LYS A 218 9.57 -13.35 -7.53
C LYS A 218 8.62 -14.56 -7.64
N LYS A 219 8.21 -14.93 -8.85
CA LYS A 219 7.36 -16.11 -9.08
C LYS A 219 8.07 -17.43 -8.77
N HIS A 220 9.40 -17.47 -8.89
CA HIS A 220 10.20 -18.66 -8.58
C HIS A 220 10.41 -18.86 -7.08
N THR A 221 10.59 -17.77 -6.34
CA THR A 221 10.80 -17.82 -4.89
C THR A 221 9.52 -18.10 -4.13
N GLY A 222 8.36 -17.71 -4.74
CA GLY A 222 7.04 -18.01 -4.22
C GLY A 222 6.68 -17.24 -2.94
N ARG A 223 5.71 -17.81 -2.21
CA ARG A 223 5.13 -17.23 -0.99
C ARG A 223 4.81 -18.28 0.09
N LEU A 224 5.47 -19.42 0.03
CA LEU A 224 5.37 -20.40 1.11
C LEU A 224 6.35 -20.03 2.22
N LEU A 225 5.85 -19.88 3.43
CA LEU A 225 6.63 -19.69 4.65
C LEU A 225 6.37 -20.89 5.57
N GLN A 226 7.41 -21.68 5.80
CA GLN A 226 7.33 -22.92 6.58
C GLN A 226 6.20 -23.86 6.09
N GLY A 227 6.15 -24.06 4.77
CA GLY A 227 5.26 -25.04 4.13
C GLY A 227 3.82 -24.56 3.89
N ARG A 228 3.44 -23.35 4.31
CA ARG A 228 2.09 -22.82 4.07
C ARG A 228 2.09 -21.38 3.54
N THR A 229 0.98 -20.95 2.96
CA THR A 229 0.69 -19.53 2.71
C THR A 229 0.11 -18.88 3.98
N TRP A 230 0.35 -17.59 4.10
CA TRP A 230 -0.19 -16.75 5.16
C TRP A 230 -0.93 -15.61 4.50
N ASP A 231 -2.27 -15.69 4.48
CA ASP A 231 -3.17 -14.84 3.71
C ASP A 231 -4.24 -14.18 4.59
N GLU A 232 -3.90 -13.90 5.86
CA GLU A 232 -4.85 -13.32 6.80
C GLU A 232 -5.16 -11.87 6.40
N LEU A 233 -6.42 -11.48 6.60
CA LEU A 233 -6.93 -10.13 6.39
C LEU A 233 -7.43 -9.56 7.72
N PRO A 234 -7.58 -8.23 7.84
CA PRO A 234 -8.15 -7.62 9.05
C PRO A 234 -9.45 -8.29 9.46
N SER A 235 -9.60 -8.59 10.75
CA SER A 235 -10.74 -9.32 11.30
C SER A 235 -12.07 -8.58 11.16
N ASN A 236 -12.03 -7.26 11.01
CA ASN A 236 -13.18 -6.40 10.73
C ASN A 236 -13.49 -6.26 9.22
N TYR A 237 -12.74 -6.96 8.36
CA TYR A 237 -13.04 -7.01 6.93
C TYR A 237 -14.29 -7.86 6.69
N VAL A 238 -15.38 -7.20 6.35
CA VAL A 238 -16.58 -7.85 5.81
C VAL A 238 -16.54 -7.67 4.30
N PRO A 239 -16.48 -8.77 3.50
CA PRO A 239 -16.57 -8.66 2.05
C PRO A 239 -17.82 -7.85 1.68
N LEU A 240 -17.61 -6.73 0.99
CA LEU A 240 -18.71 -5.82 0.63
C LEU A 240 -19.65 -6.56 -0.31
N LYS A 241 -20.95 -6.66 0.08
CA LYS A 241 -21.98 -7.24 -0.78
C LYS A 241 -22.23 -6.31 -1.98
N ALA A 242 -22.36 -6.90 -3.18
CA ALA A 242 -22.81 -6.13 -4.34
C ALA A 242 -24.10 -5.39 -3.99
N LYS A 243 -24.18 -4.09 -4.30
CA LYS A 243 -25.48 -3.38 -4.23
C LYS A 243 -26.40 -4.11 -5.21
N THR A 244 -27.36 -4.89 -4.69
CA THR A 244 -28.48 -5.40 -5.49
C THR A 244 -29.21 -4.17 -5.98
N GLY A 245 -29.19 -3.96 -7.29
CA GLY A 245 -29.83 -2.80 -7.92
C GLY A 245 -31.31 -2.74 -7.53
N SER A 246 -31.71 -1.62 -7.02
CA SER A 246 -33.10 -1.17 -6.97
C SER A 246 -33.43 -0.41 -8.23
#